data_64d48b6e2b979f5387264b1d62a12301
#
_entry.id   64d48b6e2b979f5387264b1d62a12301
#
_cell.length_a   1.000
_cell.length_b   1.000
_cell.length_c   1.000
_cell.angle_alpha   90.00
_cell.angle_beta   90.00
_cell.angle_gamma   90.00
#
_symmetry.space_group_name_H-M   'P 1'
#
loop_
_entity.id
_entity.type
_entity.pdbx_description
1 polymer ?
#
loop_
_entity_poly.entity_id
_entity_poly.type
_entity_poly.pdbx_seq_one_letter_code
_entity_poly.pdbx_strand_id
1 'polypeptide(L)'
;FKTDNQDLFSFSIEELPLFGFELSEVTRDLHADGPVGVMTDYEAKFYGQGLPICRCVGTMVPWEEPFPTDIRRVKNRWLDVFAEGVSEAELGKHVLSEGNYLWHLFSWNLVPCLTGAAAQKALEERAGEELYLFYMEYPPEDAPRIQRISGPADLPAEQDSLTGADWYVVDKDFTWTYAHAHEDNCGPYFCTAPQA
;
A
#
# COMPACT_ATOMS: atom_id res chain seq x y z
N PHE A 1 -15.86 14.60 -2.58
CA PHE A 1 -15.66 14.87 -1.14
C PHE A 1 -15.76 16.37 -0.89
N LYS A 2 -16.53 16.76 0.15
CA LYS A 2 -16.66 18.13 0.60
C LYS A 2 -16.62 18.16 2.13
N THR A 3 -16.01 19.17 2.72
CA THR A 3 -15.94 19.38 4.18
C THR A 3 -15.62 20.83 4.53
N ASP A 4 -16.06 21.30 5.67
CA ASP A 4 -15.65 22.56 6.31
C ASP A 4 -14.38 22.37 7.16
N ASN A 5 -14.02 21.12 7.48
CA ASN A 5 -12.86 20.80 8.29
C ASN A 5 -11.58 20.82 7.44
N GLN A 6 -10.75 21.85 7.62
CA GLN A 6 -9.51 22.08 6.87
C GLN A 6 -8.45 20.98 7.13
N ASP A 7 -8.38 20.48 8.37
CA ASP A 7 -7.40 19.47 8.74
C ASP A 7 -7.77 18.11 8.13
N LEU A 8 -9.07 17.74 8.20
CA LEU A 8 -9.58 16.54 7.53
C LEU A 8 -9.40 16.63 6.00
N PHE A 9 -9.59 17.81 5.42
CA PHE A 9 -9.36 18.00 3.98
C PHE A 9 -7.88 17.82 3.62
N SER A 10 -6.96 18.42 4.39
CA SER A 10 -5.53 18.29 4.19
C SER A 10 -5.09 16.82 4.25
N PHE A 11 -5.52 16.10 5.29
CA PHE A 11 -5.31 14.67 5.42
C PHE A 11 -5.86 13.91 4.21
N SER A 12 -7.10 14.19 3.79
CA SER A 12 -7.76 13.47 2.70
C SER A 12 -7.04 13.64 1.35
N ILE A 13 -6.57 14.85 1.01
CA ILE A 13 -5.85 15.08 -0.25
C ILE A 13 -4.44 14.47 -0.28
N GLU A 14 -3.86 14.18 0.88
CA GLU A 14 -2.60 13.44 1.00
C GLU A 14 -2.83 11.93 0.91
N GLU A 15 -3.89 11.42 1.54
CA GLU A 15 -4.14 9.97 1.62
C GLU A 15 -4.85 9.40 0.38
N LEU A 16 -5.85 10.08 -0.17
CA LEU A 16 -6.63 9.54 -1.31
C LEU A 16 -5.75 9.06 -2.48
N PRO A 17 -4.68 9.77 -2.90
CA PRO A 17 -3.79 9.27 -3.94
C PRO A 17 -3.07 7.96 -3.60
N LEU A 18 -2.81 7.70 -2.31
CA LEU A 18 -2.17 6.47 -1.84
C LEU A 18 -3.09 5.24 -1.98
N PHE A 19 -4.40 5.48 -2.09
CA PHE A 19 -5.42 4.47 -2.33
C PHE A 19 -5.90 4.41 -3.80
N GLY A 20 -5.13 4.97 -4.73
CA GLY A 20 -5.40 4.86 -6.16
C GLY A 20 -6.39 5.89 -6.70
N PHE A 21 -6.63 7.00 -5.99
CA PHE A 21 -7.46 8.09 -6.51
C PHE A 21 -6.61 9.17 -7.19
N GLU A 22 -6.97 9.53 -8.41
CA GLU A 22 -6.54 10.79 -9.02
C GLU A 22 -7.45 11.91 -8.53
N LEU A 23 -6.85 13.00 -8.03
CA LEU A 23 -7.59 14.14 -7.50
C LEU A 23 -7.72 15.24 -8.55
N SER A 24 -8.95 15.76 -8.68
CA SER A 24 -9.26 16.93 -9.48
C SER A 24 -10.17 17.89 -8.70
N GLU A 25 -10.34 19.08 -9.23
CA GLU A 25 -11.18 20.15 -8.63
C GLU A 25 -10.86 20.39 -7.14
N VAL A 26 -9.58 20.37 -6.79
CA VAL A 26 -9.12 20.58 -5.41
C VAL A 26 -9.21 22.07 -5.09
N THR A 27 -10.08 22.44 -4.14
CA THR A 27 -10.22 23.80 -3.63
C THR A 27 -10.42 23.81 -2.12
N ARG A 28 -9.90 24.84 -1.47
CA ARG A 28 -10.10 25.06 -0.04
C ARG A 28 -11.26 26.00 0.25
N ASP A 29 -11.83 26.63 -0.78
CA ASP A 29 -13.06 27.41 -0.70
C ASP A 29 -13.85 27.28 -2.00
N LEU A 30 -14.84 26.40 -1.99
CA LEU A 30 -15.70 26.10 -3.16
C LEU A 30 -16.52 27.31 -3.59
N HIS A 31 -16.85 28.19 -2.64
CA HIS A 31 -17.77 29.31 -2.86
C HIS A 31 -17.09 30.69 -2.82
N ALA A 32 -15.75 30.75 -2.94
CA ALA A 32 -14.99 32.01 -2.88
C ALA A 32 -15.52 33.09 -3.84
N ASP A 33 -15.89 32.68 -5.05
CA ASP A 33 -16.43 33.59 -6.08
C ASP A 33 -17.96 33.58 -6.18
N GLY A 34 -18.65 33.04 -5.18
CA GLY A 34 -20.10 32.91 -5.13
C GLY A 34 -20.60 31.46 -5.12
N PRO A 35 -21.91 31.25 -5.01
CA PRO A 35 -22.49 29.90 -4.91
C PRO A 35 -22.19 29.04 -6.12
N VAL A 36 -21.69 27.83 -5.92
CA VAL A 36 -21.42 26.85 -6.96
C VAL A 36 -22.38 25.67 -6.83
N GLY A 37 -23.20 25.44 -7.88
CA GLY A 37 -24.15 24.33 -7.93
C GLY A 37 -25.28 24.43 -6.88
N VAL A 38 -25.90 23.29 -6.60
CA VAL A 38 -26.92 23.18 -5.56
C VAL A 38 -26.23 22.93 -4.22
N MET A 39 -26.37 23.86 -3.29
CA MET A 39 -25.85 23.71 -1.94
C MET A 39 -26.78 22.83 -1.10
N THR A 40 -26.22 21.95 -0.30
CA THR A 40 -26.94 21.30 0.80
C THR A 40 -27.27 22.33 1.88
N ASP A 41 -28.23 22.03 2.75
CA ASP A 41 -28.56 22.90 3.90
C ASP A 41 -27.33 23.17 4.78
N TYR A 42 -26.46 22.18 4.86
CA TYR A 42 -25.18 22.29 5.58
C TYR A 42 -24.25 23.32 4.92
N GLU A 43 -24.01 23.19 3.60
CA GLU A 43 -23.19 24.13 2.83
C GLU A 43 -23.75 25.55 2.90
N ALA A 44 -25.07 25.71 2.73
CA ALA A 44 -25.74 27.00 2.79
C ALA A 44 -25.54 27.69 4.15
N LYS A 45 -25.57 26.90 5.24
CA LYS A 45 -25.34 27.45 6.61
C LYS A 45 -23.89 27.97 6.73
N PHE A 46 -22.88 27.24 6.30
CA PHE A 46 -21.47 27.65 6.38
C PHE A 46 -21.18 28.83 5.45
N TYR A 47 -21.67 28.76 4.20
CA TYR A 47 -21.57 29.86 3.25
C TYR A 47 -22.18 31.16 3.81
N GLY A 48 -23.38 31.08 4.40
CA GLY A 48 -24.02 32.23 5.02
C GLY A 48 -23.25 32.82 6.23
N GLN A 49 -22.34 32.04 6.81
CA GLN A 49 -21.45 32.49 7.90
C GLN A 49 -20.07 32.95 7.36
N GLY A 50 -19.85 32.93 6.04
CA GLY A 50 -18.57 33.28 5.44
C GLY A 50 -17.47 32.25 5.76
N LEU A 51 -17.84 31.02 6.07
CA LEU A 51 -16.89 29.92 6.33
C LEU A 51 -16.62 29.10 5.05
N PRO A 52 -15.37 28.81 4.75
CA PRO A 52 -15.01 28.11 3.53
C PRO A 52 -15.45 26.64 3.55
N ILE A 53 -15.82 26.12 2.39
CA ILE A 53 -16.07 24.70 2.15
C ILE A 53 -14.99 24.17 1.23
N CYS A 54 -14.20 23.22 1.71
CA CYS A 54 -13.22 22.49 0.88
C CYS A 54 -13.92 21.46 0.00
N ARG A 55 -13.38 21.25 -1.22
CA ARG A 55 -13.86 20.22 -2.14
C ARG A 55 -12.69 19.58 -2.89
N CYS A 56 -12.79 18.29 -3.15
CA CYS A 56 -12.06 17.60 -4.20
C CYS A 56 -12.95 16.55 -4.85
N VAL A 57 -12.59 16.18 -6.08
CA VAL A 57 -13.14 15.02 -6.79
C VAL A 57 -12.03 14.00 -6.89
N GLY A 58 -12.29 12.80 -6.36
CA GLY A 58 -11.40 11.65 -6.48
C GLY A 58 -11.97 10.69 -7.51
N THR A 59 -11.20 10.36 -8.53
CA THR A 59 -11.52 9.34 -9.53
C THR A 59 -10.62 8.14 -9.30
N MET A 60 -11.21 6.97 -9.07
CA MET A 60 -10.44 5.72 -8.97
C MET A 60 -9.79 5.46 -10.32
N VAL A 61 -8.47 5.30 -10.33
CA VAL A 61 -7.72 4.93 -11.52
C VAL A 61 -7.21 3.51 -11.38
N PRO A 62 -7.20 2.71 -12.47
CA PRO A 62 -6.59 1.41 -12.47
C PRO A 62 -5.13 1.48 -12.04
N TRP A 63 -4.63 0.39 -11.47
CA TRP A 63 -3.22 0.24 -11.22
C TRP A 63 -2.48 0.09 -12.56
N GLU A 64 -1.77 1.13 -12.99
CA GLU A 64 -1.04 1.16 -14.26
C GLU A 64 0.44 1.47 -14.05
N GLU A 65 1.27 1.08 -15.03
CA GLU A 65 2.68 1.46 -15.13
C GLU A 65 2.87 3.00 -15.21
N PRO A 66 3.94 3.55 -14.62
CA PRO A 66 5.04 2.87 -13.97
C PRO A 66 4.71 2.43 -12.53
N PHE A 67 5.41 1.38 -12.06
CA PHE A 67 5.29 0.89 -10.68
C PHE A 67 5.54 2.05 -9.68
N PRO A 68 4.73 2.19 -8.61
CA PRO A 68 4.83 3.32 -7.72
C PRO A 68 6.18 3.42 -7.03
N THR A 69 6.65 4.64 -6.85
CA THR A 69 7.86 4.96 -6.07
C THR A 69 7.55 5.28 -4.60
N ASP A 70 6.29 5.52 -4.24
CA ASP A 70 5.86 5.72 -2.86
C ASP A 70 5.54 4.37 -2.21
N ILE A 71 6.30 4.03 -1.17
CA ILE A 71 6.16 2.77 -0.43
C ILE A 71 4.77 2.59 0.20
N ARG A 72 4.09 3.67 0.55
CA ARG A 72 2.73 3.61 1.12
C ARG A 72 1.73 3.12 0.08
N ARG A 73 1.86 3.54 -1.19
CA ARG A 73 1.03 3.02 -2.28
C ARG A 73 1.26 1.54 -2.51
N VAL A 74 2.53 1.11 -2.51
CA VAL A 74 2.88 -0.32 -2.65
C VAL A 74 2.30 -1.13 -1.50
N LYS A 75 2.45 -0.66 -0.25
CA LYS A 75 1.87 -1.30 0.94
C LYS A 75 0.36 -1.43 0.83
N ASN A 76 -0.34 -0.34 0.51
CA ASN A 76 -1.80 -0.35 0.42
C ASN A 76 -2.26 -1.34 -0.66
N ARG A 77 -1.65 -1.29 -1.86
CA ARG A 77 -1.97 -2.24 -2.93
C ARG A 77 -1.68 -3.69 -2.52
N TRP A 78 -0.57 -3.93 -1.83
CA TRP A 78 -0.22 -5.26 -1.33
C TRP A 78 -1.28 -5.78 -0.35
N LEU A 79 -1.72 -4.94 0.57
CA LEU A 79 -2.78 -5.31 1.53
C LEU A 79 -4.12 -5.53 0.83
N ASP A 80 -4.51 -4.67 -0.10
CA ASP A 80 -5.75 -4.81 -0.87
C ASP A 80 -5.82 -6.16 -1.58
N VAL A 81 -4.70 -6.63 -2.11
CA VAL A 81 -4.64 -7.89 -2.87
C VAL A 81 -4.48 -9.09 -1.95
N PHE A 82 -3.42 -9.11 -1.14
CA PHE A 82 -3.04 -10.34 -0.41
C PHE A 82 -3.75 -10.52 0.92
N ALA A 83 -4.33 -9.45 1.47
CA ALA A 83 -5.15 -9.51 2.67
C ALA A 83 -6.65 -9.45 2.38
N GLU A 84 -7.06 -9.66 1.12
CA GLU A 84 -8.47 -9.72 0.73
C GLU A 84 -9.24 -10.74 1.59
N GLY A 85 -10.35 -10.30 2.17
CA GLY A 85 -11.19 -11.12 3.05
C GLY A 85 -10.73 -11.22 4.51
N VAL A 86 -9.57 -10.68 4.86
CA VAL A 86 -9.14 -10.56 6.27
C VAL A 86 -9.82 -9.34 6.90
N SER A 87 -10.40 -9.52 8.10
CA SER A 87 -11.09 -8.41 8.77
C SER A 87 -10.12 -7.32 9.23
N GLU A 88 -10.59 -6.07 9.24
CA GLU A 88 -9.82 -4.93 9.76
C GLU A 88 -9.34 -5.15 11.21
N ALA A 89 -10.14 -5.85 12.02
CA ALA A 89 -9.77 -6.16 13.40
C ALA A 89 -8.57 -7.13 13.48
N GLU A 90 -8.51 -8.14 12.61
CA GLU A 90 -7.38 -9.07 12.52
C GLU A 90 -6.15 -8.39 11.93
N LEU A 91 -6.32 -7.60 10.87
CA LEU A 91 -5.22 -6.80 10.32
C LEU A 91 -4.66 -5.82 11.36
N GLY A 92 -5.52 -5.08 12.04
CA GLY A 92 -5.11 -4.14 13.08
C GLY A 92 -4.40 -4.81 14.25
N LYS A 93 -4.81 -6.02 14.60
CA LYS A 93 -4.21 -6.77 15.73
C LYS A 93 -2.87 -7.44 15.38
N HIS A 94 -2.75 -8.00 14.19
CA HIS A 94 -1.65 -8.91 13.86
C HIS A 94 -0.67 -8.34 12.83
N VAL A 95 -1.10 -7.49 11.92
CA VAL A 95 -0.29 -7.00 10.78
C VAL A 95 0.05 -5.52 10.92
N LEU A 96 -0.92 -4.70 11.33
CA LEU A 96 -0.76 -3.24 11.41
C LEU A 96 -0.48 -2.75 12.84
N SER A 97 -0.26 -3.65 13.79
CA SER A 97 0.19 -3.36 15.15
C SER A 97 1.65 -2.87 15.16
N GLU A 98 2.34 -2.98 16.26
CA GLU A 98 3.74 -2.57 16.38
C GLU A 98 4.60 -3.15 15.24
N GLY A 99 5.33 -2.29 14.52
CA GLY A 99 6.30 -2.64 13.49
C GLY A 99 5.77 -2.75 12.06
N ASN A 100 4.46 -2.84 11.83
CA ASN A 100 3.88 -2.96 10.47
C ASN A 100 4.45 -4.12 9.64
N TYR A 101 4.70 -5.27 10.23
CA TYR A 101 5.27 -6.42 9.55
C TYR A 101 4.24 -7.12 8.68
N LEU A 102 4.26 -6.87 7.36
CA LEU A 102 3.31 -7.46 6.42
C LEU A 102 3.37 -8.99 6.40
N TRP A 103 4.54 -9.59 6.64
CA TRP A 103 4.71 -11.05 6.69
C TRP A 103 3.93 -11.72 7.83
N HIS A 104 3.47 -10.95 8.82
CA HIS A 104 2.55 -11.43 9.85
C HIS A 104 1.23 -11.93 9.28
N LEU A 105 0.81 -11.45 8.09
CA LEU A 105 -0.34 -12.01 7.36
C LEU A 105 -0.21 -13.54 7.19
N PHE A 106 1.01 -14.01 7.01
CA PHE A 106 1.34 -15.41 6.76
C PHE A 106 1.69 -16.16 8.06
N SER A 107 2.50 -15.58 8.93
CA SER A 107 2.91 -16.23 10.18
C SER A 107 1.75 -16.48 11.14
N TRP A 108 0.73 -15.63 11.12
CA TRP A 108 -0.52 -15.83 11.86
C TRP A 108 -1.57 -16.67 11.11
N ASN A 109 -1.20 -17.25 9.96
CA ASN A 109 -2.09 -18.05 9.10
C ASN A 109 -3.41 -17.34 8.75
N LEU A 110 -3.38 -16.01 8.55
CA LEU A 110 -4.58 -15.26 8.16
C LEU A 110 -4.95 -15.53 6.70
N VAL A 111 -3.96 -15.87 5.88
CA VAL A 111 -4.15 -16.32 4.49
C VAL A 111 -3.28 -17.54 4.19
N PRO A 112 -3.69 -18.43 3.28
CA PRO A 112 -2.91 -19.59 2.87
C PRO A 112 -1.67 -19.16 2.08
N CYS A 113 -0.51 -19.78 2.34
CA CYS A 113 0.74 -19.51 1.63
C CYS A 113 1.64 -20.76 1.62
N LEU A 114 2.65 -20.77 0.76
CA LEU A 114 3.78 -21.70 0.84
C LEU A 114 4.81 -21.15 1.83
N THR A 115 5.53 -22.04 2.50
CA THR A 115 6.55 -21.66 3.50
C THR A 115 7.87 -22.38 3.27
N GLY A 116 8.98 -21.78 3.75
CA GLY A 116 10.30 -22.38 3.73
C GLY A 116 10.76 -22.79 2.32
N ALA A 117 11.28 -23.99 2.15
CA ALA A 117 11.82 -24.49 0.87
C ALA A 117 10.78 -24.50 -0.27
N ALA A 118 9.49 -24.66 0.04
CA ALA A 118 8.44 -24.61 -0.98
C ALA A 118 8.22 -23.17 -1.48
N ALA A 119 8.28 -22.19 -0.60
CA ALA A 119 8.22 -20.77 -0.96
C ALA A 119 9.43 -20.34 -1.79
N GLN A 120 10.62 -20.79 -1.39
CA GLN A 120 11.87 -20.51 -2.10
C GLN A 120 11.85 -21.07 -3.53
N LYS A 121 11.43 -22.32 -3.69
CA LYS A 121 11.28 -22.95 -5.01
C LYS A 121 10.26 -22.18 -5.88
N ALA A 122 9.13 -21.77 -5.32
CA ALA A 122 8.13 -21.01 -6.06
C ALA A 122 8.68 -19.65 -6.55
N LEU A 123 9.54 -18.99 -5.79
CA LEU A 123 10.23 -17.77 -6.21
C LEU A 123 11.25 -18.07 -7.34
N GLU A 124 12.05 -19.12 -7.23
CA GLU A 124 13.03 -19.51 -8.26
C GLU A 124 12.36 -19.77 -9.62
N GLU A 125 11.15 -20.30 -9.63
CA GLU A 125 10.34 -20.53 -10.83
C GLU A 125 9.91 -19.23 -11.54
N ARG A 126 10.11 -18.05 -10.90
CA ARG A 126 9.83 -16.70 -11.46
C ARG A 126 11.05 -16.06 -12.13
N ALA A 127 12.10 -16.83 -12.37
CA ALA A 127 13.29 -16.35 -13.08
C ALA A 127 12.93 -15.83 -14.48
N GLY A 128 13.38 -14.59 -14.80
CA GLY A 128 13.11 -13.94 -16.07
C GLY A 128 11.84 -13.07 -16.11
N GLU A 129 11.09 -13.00 -15.02
CA GLU A 129 10.00 -12.03 -14.85
C GLU A 129 10.54 -10.66 -14.40
N GLU A 130 9.78 -9.60 -14.65
CA GLU A 130 10.03 -8.28 -14.10
C GLU A 130 9.49 -8.22 -12.68
N LEU A 131 10.37 -8.04 -11.71
CA LEU A 131 10.05 -8.09 -10.30
C LEU A 131 10.35 -6.77 -9.61
N TYR A 132 9.64 -6.52 -8.52
CA TYR A 132 9.84 -5.36 -7.65
C TYR A 132 10.11 -5.83 -6.23
N LEU A 133 11.33 -5.53 -5.77
CA LEU A 133 11.74 -5.72 -4.38
C LEU A 133 11.42 -4.44 -3.60
N PHE A 134 10.83 -4.57 -2.41
CA PHE A 134 10.62 -3.43 -1.53
C PHE A 134 10.84 -3.78 -0.06
N TYR A 135 11.21 -2.74 0.70
CA TYR A 135 11.41 -2.81 2.14
C TYR A 135 10.36 -1.95 2.84
N MET A 136 9.63 -2.52 3.78
CA MET A 136 8.67 -1.75 4.58
C MET A 136 9.38 -0.90 5.63
N GLU A 137 10.30 -1.53 6.37
CA GLU A 137 11.07 -0.92 7.44
C GLU A 137 12.53 -1.23 7.26
N TYR A 138 13.39 -0.36 7.78
CA TYR A 138 14.84 -0.56 7.87
C TYR A 138 15.51 -1.12 6.60
N PRO A 139 15.37 -0.43 5.44
CA PRO A 139 16.15 -0.84 4.28
C PRO A 139 17.65 -0.82 4.63
N PRO A 140 18.47 -1.66 3.99
CA PRO A 140 19.92 -1.55 4.10
C PRO A 140 20.40 -0.13 3.84
N GLU A 141 21.50 0.30 4.48
CA GLU A 141 22.10 1.62 4.27
C GLU A 141 22.34 1.81 2.76
N ASP A 142 21.89 2.94 2.22
CA ASP A 142 21.94 3.29 0.79
C ASP A 142 21.03 2.47 -0.17
N ALA A 143 20.24 1.51 0.30
CA ALA A 143 19.28 0.80 -0.56
C ALA A 143 18.00 1.62 -0.78
N PRO A 144 17.50 1.74 -2.03
CA PRO A 144 16.19 2.33 -2.27
C PRO A 144 15.10 1.47 -1.65
N ARG A 145 14.05 2.11 -1.11
CA ARG A 145 12.91 1.37 -0.50
C ARG A 145 12.17 0.50 -1.50
N ILE A 146 12.21 0.85 -2.76
CA ILE A 146 11.60 0.10 -3.87
C ILE A 146 12.62 0.05 -4.99
N GLN A 147 12.86 -1.14 -5.54
CA GLN A 147 13.74 -1.33 -6.68
C GLN A 147 13.18 -2.39 -7.64
N ARG A 148 13.33 -2.10 -8.93
CA ARG A 148 13.08 -3.08 -9.98
C ARG A 148 14.26 -4.03 -10.07
N ILE A 149 14.00 -5.33 -10.15
CA ILE A 149 14.99 -6.38 -10.30
C ILE A 149 14.66 -7.26 -11.51
N SER A 150 15.67 -7.93 -12.07
CA SER A 150 15.50 -8.75 -13.28
C SER A 150 15.18 -10.22 -12.95
N GLY A 151 15.15 -10.56 -11.67
CA GLY A 151 14.82 -11.91 -11.22
C GLY A 151 15.40 -12.23 -9.85
N PRO A 152 15.18 -13.45 -9.35
CA PRO A 152 15.62 -13.89 -8.03
C PRO A 152 17.12 -13.81 -7.77
N ALA A 153 17.94 -13.80 -8.82
CA ALA A 153 19.40 -13.68 -8.68
C ALA A 153 19.87 -12.29 -8.17
N ASP A 154 19.01 -11.27 -8.30
CA ASP A 154 19.29 -9.91 -7.85
C ASP A 154 18.81 -9.65 -6.41
N LEU A 155 18.25 -10.67 -5.76
CA LEU A 155 17.75 -10.56 -4.39
C LEU A 155 18.91 -10.47 -3.38
N PRO A 156 18.69 -9.81 -2.23
CA PRO A 156 19.65 -9.80 -1.15
C PRO A 156 20.07 -11.24 -0.78
N ALA A 157 21.37 -11.47 -0.59
CA ALA A 157 21.84 -12.77 -0.12
C ALA A 157 21.29 -13.03 1.30
N GLU A 158 21.02 -14.31 1.63
CA GLU A 158 20.54 -14.69 2.99
C GLU A 158 21.48 -14.18 4.11
N GLN A 159 22.76 -13.99 3.81
CA GLN A 159 23.75 -13.44 4.74
C GLN A 159 23.56 -11.94 5.01
N ASP A 160 22.86 -11.20 4.15
CA ASP A 160 22.49 -9.81 4.39
C ASP A 160 21.28 -9.69 5.33
N SER A 161 20.64 -10.81 5.70
CA SER A 161 19.63 -10.90 6.77
C SER A 161 20.17 -10.45 8.14
N LEU A 162 21.49 -10.39 8.31
CA LEU A 162 22.14 -9.78 9.48
C LEU A 162 21.78 -8.30 9.68
N THR A 163 21.21 -7.64 8.68
CA THR A 163 20.71 -6.26 8.81
C THR A 163 19.34 -6.18 9.48
N GLY A 164 18.65 -7.31 9.71
CA GLY A 164 17.32 -7.34 10.34
C GLY A 164 16.22 -6.71 9.47
N ALA A 165 16.41 -6.64 8.15
CA ALA A 165 15.45 -6.06 7.24
C ALA A 165 14.45 -7.09 6.72
N ASP A 166 13.15 -6.76 6.81
CA ASP A 166 12.11 -7.47 6.08
C ASP A 166 12.07 -6.97 4.63
N TRP A 167 12.01 -7.89 3.70
CA TRP A 167 11.86 -7.53 2.30
C TRP A 167 10.82 -8.40 1.61
N TYR A 168 10.22 -7.80 0.59
CA TYR A 168 9.09 -8.37 -0.14
C TYR A 168 9.36 -8.26 -1.64
N VAL A 169 8.88 -9.24 -2.38
CA VAL A 169 8.92 -9.25 -3.85
C VAL A 169 7.52 -9.45 -4.39
N VAL A 170 7.20 -8.72 -5.44
CA VAL A 170 5.96 -8.86 -6.21
C VAL A 170 6.27 -8.77 -7.70
N ASP A 171 5.39 -9.32 -8.53
CA ASP A 171 5.34 -8.95 -9.94
C ASP A 171 4.64 -7.58 -10.11
N LYS A 172 4.72 -7.00 -11.29
CA LYS A 172 4.12 -5.67 -11.57
C LYS A 172 2.60 -5.60 -11.33
N ASP A 173 1.90 -6.72 -11.47
CA ASP A 173 0.44 -6.81 -11.37
C ASP A 173 -0.04 -7.30 -10.00
N PHE A 174 0.89 -7.59 -9.07
CA PHE A 174 0.60 -8.17 -7.75
C PHE A 174 -0.14 -9.50 -7.82
N THR A 175 0.19 -10.35 -8.79
CA THR A 175 -0.43 -11.68 -8.91
C THR A 175 0.12 -12.67 -7.89
N TRP A 176 1.28 -12.41 -7.34
CA TRP A 176 1.91 -13.15 -6.25
C TRP A 176 2.85 -12.25 -5.43
N THR A 177 3.18 -12.70 -4.24
CA THR A 177 4.18 -12.07 -3.38
C THR A 177 5.07 -13.11 -2.71
N TYR A 178 6.32 -12.72 -2.49
CA TYR A 178 7.25 -13.42 -1.62
C TYR A 178 7.66 -12.50 -0.48
N ALA A 179 7.71 -13.03 0.73
CA ALA A 179 8.09 -12.27 1.92
C ALA A 179 9.22 -12.97 2.66
N HIS A 180 10.29 -12.23 2.93
CA HIS A 180 11.39 -12.63 3.78
C HIS A 180 11.28 -11.88 5.11
N ALA A 181 11.23 -12.62 6.21
CA ALA A 181 11.18 -12.07 7.55
C ALA A 181 12.60 -11.96 8.14
N HIS A 182 12.83 -10.95 8.98
CA HIS A 182 14.08 -10.81 9.73
C HIS A 182 14.25 -11.86 10.84
N GLU A 183 13.16 -12.57 11.17
CA GLU A 183 13.18 -13.61 12.20
C GLU A 183 13.59 -14.97 11.59
N ASP A 184 14.68 -15.56 12.07
CA ASP A 184 15.24 -16.82 11.56
C ASP A 184 14.26 -18.01 11.56
N ASN A 185 13.24 -17.97 12.42
CA ASN A 185 12.24 -19.03 12.56
C ASN A 185 10.96 -18.76 11.78
N CYS A 186 10.89 -17.64 11.05
CA CYS A 186 9.71 -17.19 10.32
C CYS A 186 10.00 -17.10 8.82
N GLY A 187 9.17 -17.78 8.01
CA GLY A 187 9.27 -17.69 6.54
C GLY A 187 10.39 -18.58 5.94
N PRO A 188 10.83 -18.27 4.71
CA PRO A 188 10.15 -17.33 3.82
C PRO A 188 8.73 -17.79 3.45
N TYR A 189 7.94 -16.86 2.95
CA TYR A 189 6.54 -17.08 2.55
C TYR A 189 6.34 -16.76 1.07
N PHE A 190 5.49 -17.54 0.37
CA PHE A 190 5.05 -17.25 -0.99
C PHE A 190 3.54 -17.39 -1.07
N CYS A 191 2.87 -16.35 -1.55
CA CYS A 191 1.41 -16.31 -1.69
C CYS A 191 1.04 -15.87 -3.09
N THR A 192 0.05 -16.54 -3.69
CA THR A 192 -0.61 -16.08 -4.93
C THR A 192 -1.83 -15.27 -4.57
N ALA A 193 -2.09 -14.20 -5.33
CA ALA A 193 -3.32 -13.43 -5.19
C ALA A 193 -4.57 -14.34 -5.34
N PRO A 194 -5.65 -14.08 -4.60
CA PRO A 194 -6.93 -14.74 -4.84
C PRO A 194 -7.34 -14.60 -6.30
N GLN A 195 -7.81 -15.68 -6.90
CA GLN A 195 -8.37 -15.60 -8.26
C GLN A 195 -9.79 -15.03 -8.16
N ALA A 196 -10.03 -13.94 -8.89
CA ALA A 196 -11.35 -13.33 -9.01
C ALA A 196 -12.38 -14.25 -9.66
#